data_4e0d09162b8dae308969e0599d5989b4
#
_entry.id   4e0d09162b8dae308969e0599d5989b4
#
_cell.length_a   1.000
_cell.length_b   1.000
_cell.length_c   1.000
_cell.angle_alpha   90.00
_cell.angle_beta   90.00
_cell.angle_gamma   90.00
#
_symmetry.space_group_name_H-M   'P 1'
#
loop_
_entity.id
_entity.type
_entity.pdbx_description
1 polymer ?
#
loop_
_entity_poly.entity_id
_entity_poly.type
_entity_poly.pdbx_seq_one_letter_code
_entity_poly.pdbx_strand_id
1 'polypeptide(L)'
;NGMIDALCAITVVDEGLEKNVLSFFVSQTLKQLSTPNVVVSYADTSLNHHGYIYQACNFIYTGLSAKRFDYKVKGLEHLHSASLMDKVGRGLAKGKILKLREMYGDRLYTLDRPRKHRYFYFLGTRKQKKSMRDSLTYAIEPYPKGDNVRYDTYDNINRQGILF
;
A
#
# COMPACT_ATOMS: atom_id res chain seq x y z
N ASN A 1 -3.62 -22.48 6.27
CA ASN A 1 -2.78 -21.29 6.38
C ASN A 1 -2.37 -20.91 4.95
N GLY A 2 -3.17 -20.06 4.30
CA GLY A 2 -2.81 -19.49 3.00
C GLY A 2 -1.76 -18.42 3.21
N MET A 3 -0.61 -18.56 2.57
CA MET A 3 0.43 -17.54 2.56
C MET A 3 -0.07 -16.36 1.74
N ILE A 4 -0.07 -15.18 2.31
CA ILE A 4 -0.38 -13.92 1.62
C ILE A 4 0.97 -13.30 1.26
N ASP A 5 1.34 -13.38 -0.01
CA ASP A 5 2.52 -12.69 -0.49
C ASP A 5 2.14 -11.24 -0.84
N ALA A 6 2.78 -10.29 -0.16
CA ALA A 6 2.65 -8.88 -0.48
C ALA A 6 3.61 -8.55 -1.63
N LEU A 7 3.07 -8.10 -2.75
CA LEU A 7 3.89 -7.50 -3.80
C LEU A 7 4.36 -6.13 -3.30
N CYS A 8 5.61 -6.08 -2.82
CA CYS A 8 6.24 -4.82 -2.44
C CYS A 8 6.36 -3.87 -3.63
N ALA A 9 6.17 -2.59 -3.36
CA ALA A 9 6.10 -1.50 -4.32
C ALA A 9 7.06 -1.66 -5.51
N ILE A 10 6.47 -1.76 -6.70
CA ILE A 10 7.23 -1.64 -7.93
C ILE A 10 7.32 -0.14 -8.20
N THR A 11 8.47 0.45 -7.91
CA THR A 11 8.78 1.80 -8.38
C THR A 11 9.60 1.65 -9.65
N VAL A 12 9.00 1.94 -10.78
CA VAL A 12 9.71 2.06 -12.03
C VAL A 12 9.75 3.53 -12.37
N VAL A 13 10.93 4.10 -12.29
CA VAL A 13 11.23 5.41 -12.87
C VAL A 13 11.93 5.10 -14.17
N ASP A 14 11.25 5.30 -15.28
CA ASP A 14 11.91 5.13 -16.57
C ASP A 14 11.41 6.14 -17.60
N GLU A 15 12.32 6.96 -18.04
CA GLU A 15 12.20 7.82 -19.19
C GLU A 15 12.49 6.97 -20.43
N GLY A 16 11.44 6.44 -21.07
CA GLY A 16 11.58 5.74 -22.34
C GLY A 16 11.10 4.31 -22.42
N LEU A 17 10.44 3.78 -21.39
CA LEU A 17 9.82 2.46 -21.49
C LEU A 17 8.65 2.46 -22.48
N GLU A 18 8.63 1.44 -23.31
CA GLU A 18 7.52 1.15 -24.21
C GLU A 18 6.21 0.98 -23.45
N LYS A 19 5.08 1.25 -24.11
CA LYS A 19 3.74 1.02 -23.54
C LYS A 19 3.63 -0.44 -23.06
N ASN A 20 3.01 -0.63 -21.91
CA ASN A 20 2.69 -1.93 -21.30
C ASN A 20 3.87 -2.73 -20.72
N VAL A 21 5.11 -2.24 -20.73
CA VAL A 21 6.24 -2.96 -20.12
C VAL A 21 5.97 -3.30 -18.66
N LEU A 22 5.43 -2.35 -17.90
CA LEU A 22 5.15 -2.57 -16.48
C LEU A 22 4.03 -3.61 -16.27
N SER A 23 2.95 -3.58 -17.06
CA SER A 23 1.89 -4.59 -16.96
C SER A 23 2.36 -5.96 -17.40
N PHE A 24 3.22 -6.01 -18.41
CA PHE A 24 3.88 -7.24 -18.84
C PHE A 24 4.74 -7.80 -17.70
N PHE A 25 5.59 -6.97 -17.08
CA PHE A 25 6.43 -7.38 -15.96
C PHE A 25 5.60 -7.95 -14.81
N VAL A 26 4.56 -7.20 -14.36
CA VAL A 26 3.65 -7.68 -13.30
C VAL A 26 3.01 -9.01 -13.67
N SER A 27 2.53 -9.15 -14.92
CA SER A 27 1.91 -10.38 -15.39
C SER A 27 2.89 -11.57 -15.40
N GLN A 28 4.15 -11.36 -15.79
CA GLN A 28 5.16 -12.40 -15.75
C GLN A 28 5.54 -12.78 -14.31
N THR A 29 5.67 -11.81 -13.43
CA THR A 29 5.93 -12.06 -11.99
C THR A 29 4.80 -12.90 -11.38
N LEU A 30 3.54 -12.56 -11.66
CA LEU A 30 2.38 -13.31 -11.16
C LEU A 30 2.37 -14.77 -11.60
N LYS A 31 2.87 -15.07 -12.82
CA LYS A 31 2.95 -16.44 -13.34
C LYS A 31 3.99 -17.30 -12.62
N GLN A 32 4.98 -16.68 -11.97
CA GLN A 32 6.03 -17.39 -11.24
C GLN A 32 5.64 -17.74 -9.79
N LEU A 33 4.54 -17.16 -9.29
CA LEU A 33 4.08 -17.44 -7.96
C LEU A 33 3.41 -18.81 -7.88
N SER A 34 3.60 -19.47 -6.72
CA SER A 34 2.92 -20.74 -6.42
C SER A 34 1.40 -20.56 -6.41
N THR A 35 0.67 -21.63 -6.74
CA THR A 35 -0.81 -21.64 -6.73
C THR A 35 -1.34 -22.74 -5.82
N PRO A 36 -2.46 -22.54 -5.09
CA PRO A 36 -3.26 -21.29 -5.05
C PRO A 36 -2.60 -20.18 -4.23
N ASN A 37 -2.78 -18.93 -4.64
CA ASN A 37 -2.23 -17.78 -3.92
C ASN A 37 -3.12 -16.53 -4.05
N VAL A 38 -2.96 -15.59 -3.11
CA VAL A 38 -3.62 -14.28 -3.12
C VAL A 38 -2.55 -13.20 -3.04
N VAL A 39 -2.51 -12.35 -4.05
CA VAL A 39 -1.62 -11.18 -4.08
C VAL A 39 -2.42 -9.95 -3.70
N VAL A 40 -1.92 -9.19 -2.74
CA VAL A 40 -2.51 -7.92 -2.32
C VAL A 40 -1.54 -6.80 -2.67
N SER A 41 -2.05 -5.75 -3.28
CA SER A 41 -1.25 -4.58 -3.62
C SER A 41 -1.97 -3.28 -3.28
N TYR A 42 -1.20 -2.21 -3.15
CA TYR A 42 -1.70 -0.91 -2.73
C TYR A 42 -1.15 0.20 -3.62
N ALA A 43 -2.03 1.15 -4.00
CA ALA A 43 -1.63 2.39 -4.63
C ALA A 43 -1.87 3.56 -3.67
N ASP A 44 -0.87 4.43 -3.52
CA ASP A 44 -0.89 5.51 -2.54
C ASP A 44 -1.65 6.73 -3.06
N THR A 45 -2.67 7.17 -2.32
CA THR A 45 -3.48 8.33 -2.71
C THR A 45 -2.73 9.65 -2.55
N SER A 46 -1.71 9.71 -1.70
CA SER A 46 -0.91 10.94 -1.51
C SER A 46 -0.08 11.32 -2.76
N LEU A 47 0.13 10.33 -3.62
CA LEU A 47 0.83 10.48 -4.90
C LEU A 47 -0.13 10.51 -6.09
N ASN A 48 -1.42 10.68 -5.86
CA ASN A 48 -2.48 10.55 -6.87
C ASN A 48 -2.42 9.24 -7.66
N HIS A 49 -1.87 8.19 -7.05
CA HIS A 49 -1.80 6.87 -7.68
C HIS A 49 -3.14 6.14 -7.52
N HIS A 50 -3.82 5.93 -8.63
CA HIS A 50 -5.07 5.18 -8.69
C HIS A 50 -4.87 3.69 -8.97
N GLY A 51 -3.62 3.23 -9.10
CA GLY A 51 -3.29 1.82 -9.35
C GLY A 51 -3.64 1.33 -10.76
N TYR A 52 -3.51 2.16 -11.78
CA TYR A 52 -3.79 1.80 -13.17
C TYR A 52 -3.06 0.54 -13.64
N ILE A 53 -1.86 0.30 -13.13
CA ILE A 53 -1.11 -0.92 -13.43
C ILE A 53 -1.84 -2.17 -12.92
N TYR A 54 -2.44 -2.10 -11.74
CA TYR A 54 -3.21 -3.20 -11.18
C TYR A 54 -4.52 -3.41 -11.95
N GLN A 55 -5.17 -2.30 -12.38
CA GLN A 55 -6.35 -2.34 -13.22
C GLN A 55 -6.03 -3.00 -14.57
N ALA A 56 -4.91 -2.63 -15.22
CA ALA A 56 -4.43 -3.21 -16.46
C ALA A 56 -4.11 -4.71 -16.33
N CYS A 57 -3.74 -5.17 -15.14
CA CYS A 57 -3.49 -6.57 -14.83
C CYS A 57 -4.72 -7.32 -14.28
N ASN A 58 -5.91 -6.72 -14.34
CA ASN A 58 -7.18 -7.30 -13.88
C ASN A 58 -7.21 -7.66 -12.39
N PHE A 59 -6.54 -6.88 -11.53
CA PHE A 59 -6.72 -6.98 -10.10
C PHE A 59 -8.12 -6.53 -9.71
N ILE A 60 -8.68 -7.13 -8.69
CA ILE A 60 -9.98 -6.75 -8.12
C ILE A 60 -9.77 -5.59 -7.16
N TYR A 61 -10.47 -4.49 -7.38
CA TYR A 61 -10.43 -3.34 -6.50
C TYR A 61 -11.42 -3.51 -5.34
N THR A 62 -11.01 -3.16 -4.13
CA THR A 62 -11.82 -3.32 -2.91
C THR A 62 -11.82 -2.06 -2.05
N GLY A 63 -11.81 -0.91 -2.71
CA GLY A 63 -11.89 0.37 -2.02
C GLY A 63 -10.59 0.80 -1.34
N LEU A 64 -10.70 1.82 -0.52
CA LEU A 64 -9.58 2.38 0.22
C LEU A 64 -9.28 1.56 1.49
N SER A 65 -8.01 1.50 1.87
CA SER A 65 -7.59 0.96 3.15
C SER A 65 -8.26 1.68 4.32
N ALA A 66 -8.29 1.06 5.49
CA ALA A 66 -8.80 1.70 6.71
C ALA A 66 -8.04 3.00 7.01
N LYS A 67 -8.73 3.98 7.59
CA LYS A 67 -8.07 5.17 8.13
C LYS A 67 -7.07 4.76 9.21
N ARG A 68 -5.88 5.29 9.12
CA ARG A 68 -4.81 5.10 10.09
C ARG A 68 -4.15 6.43 10.37
N PHE A 69 -3.49 6.53 11.51
CA PHE A 69 -2.68 7.68 11.89
C PHE A 69 -1.33 7.20 12.42
N ASP A 70 -0.35 8.08 12.36
CA ASP A 70 0.97 7.91 12.93
C ASP A 70 1.11 8.79 14.16
N TYR A 71 1.74 8.26 15.21
CA TYR A 71 2.17 9.09 16.34
C TYR A 71 3.43 9.86 15.95
N LYS A 72 3.41 11.15 16.25
CA LYS A 72 4.52 12.08 16.02
C LYS A 72 4.81 12.87 17.28
N VAL A 73 6.03 13.35 17.41
CA VAL A 73 6.47 14.18 18.53
C VAL A 73 7.07 15.47 17.99
N LYS A 74 6.60 16.61 18.48
CA LYS A 74 7.15 17.92 18.11
C LYS A 74 8.65 17.97 18.38
N GLY A 75 9.43 18.34 17.36
CA GLY A 75 10.90 18.35 17.40
C GLY A 75 11.55 17.00 17.10
N LEU A 76 10.77 15.95 16.83
CA LEU A 76 11.23 14.60 16.43
C LEU A 76 10.43 14.08 15.24
N GLU A 77 9.97 14.95 14.34
CA GLU A 77 9.11 14.63 13.19
C GLU A 77 9.77 13.63 12.22
N HIS A 78 11.10 13.61 12.18
CA HIS A 78 11.88 12.69 11.37
C HIS A 78 11.75 11.22 11.81
N LEU A 79 11.31 10.97 13.06
CA LEU A 79 11.14 9.61 13.55
C LEU A 79 9.84 8.99 13.03
N HIS A 80 9.94 7.74 12.61
CA HIS A 80 8.77 6.93 12.29
C HIS A 80 7.98 6.57 13.56
N SER A 81 6.65 6.44 13.42
CA SER A 81 5.76 6.00 14.50
C SER A 81 6.21 4.66 15.10
N ALA A 82 6.70 3.72 14.28
CA ALA A 82 7.25 2.46 14.76
C ALA A 82 8.47 2.68 15.68
N SER A 83 9.40 3.54 15.29
CA SER A 83 10.58 3.87 16.09
C SER A 83 10.23 4.53 17.42
N LEU A 84 9.18 5.36 17.46
CA LEU A 84 8.68 5.92 18.71
C LEU A 84 8.09 4.84 19.62
N MET A 85 7.33 3.90 19.03
CA MET A 85 6.75 2.76 19.77
C MET A 85 7.83 1.80 20.29
N ASP A 86 8.95 1.66 19.60
CA ASP A 86 10.07 0.80 20.04
C ASP A 86 10.83 1.41 21.21
N LYS A 87 10.92 2.76 21.30
CA LYS A 87 11.57 3.45 22.43
C LYS A 87 10.89 3.19 23.78
N VAL A 88 9.59 2.90 23.79
CA VAL A 88 8.85 2.58 25.03
C VAL A 88 8.89 1.08 25.38
N GLY A 89 9.64 0.30 24.62
CA GLY A 89 9.91 -1.11 24.90
C GLY A 89 8.80 -2.07 24.48
N ARG A 90 8.83 -3.29 25.04
CA ARG A 90 7.86 -4.35 24.74
C ARG A 90 6.54 -4.08 25.45
N GLY A 91 5.44 -4.51 24.87
CA GLY A 91 4.10 -4.43 25.46
C GLY A 91 2.99 -4.26 24.43
N LEU A 92 1.76 -4.28 24.92
CA LEU A 92 0.58 -4.04 24.11
C LEU A 92 0.54 -2.58 23.62
N ALA A 93 -0.01 -2.35 22.44
CA ALA A 93 -0.08 -1.03 21.79
C ALA A 93 -0.67 0.05 22.71
N LYS A 94 -1.75 -0.27 23.44
CA LYS A 94 -2.38 0.65 24.41
C LYS A 94 -1.41 1.10 25.51
N GLY A 95 -0.64 0.18 26.10
CA GLY A 95 0.36 0.51 27.12
C GLY A 95 1.51 1.34 26.57
N LYS A 96 1.95 1.07 25.35
CA LYS A 96 2.97 1.88 24.67
C LYS A 96 2.52 3.33 24.44
N ILE A 97 1.25 3.54 24.06
CA ILE A 97 0.69 4.87 23.87
C ILE A 97 0.65 5.66 25.17
N LEU A 98 0.26 5.02 26.29
CA LEU A 98 0.29 5.67 27.62
C LEU A 98 1.71 6.11 27.98
N LYS A 99 2.70 5.25 27.83
CA LYS A 99 4.11 5.59 28.07
C LYS A 99 4.61 6.72 27.16
N LEU A 100 4.21 6.74 25.87
CA LEU A 100 4.53 7.86 25.00
C LEU A 100 3.94 9.18 25.49
N ARG A 101 2.70 9.16 26.00
CA ARG A 101 2.06 10.35 26.59
C ARG A 101 2.79 10.82 27.86
N GLU A 102 3.20 9.89 28.72
CA GLU A 102 4.01 10.21 29.92
C GLU A 102 5.37 10.84 29.54
N MET A 103 6.05 10.29 28.51
CA MET A 103 7.36 10.76 28.08
C MET A 103 7.34 12.11 27.35
N TYR A 104 6.31 12.36 26.54
CA TYR A 104 6.32 13.48 25.61
C TYR A 104 5.21 14.52 25.88
N GLY A 105 4.20 14.18 26.69
CA GLY A 105 3.12 15.10 27.06
C GLY A 105 2.47 15.76 25.84
N ASP A 106 2.34 17.08 25.88
CA ASP A 106 1.72 17.90 24.82
C ASP A 106 2.50 17.95 23.51
N ARG A 107 3.72 17.40 23.51
CA ARG A 107 4.51 17.26 22.28
C ARG A 107 4.08 16.08 21.42
N LEU A 108 3.34 15.12 22.01
CA LEU A 108 2.81 13.96 21.27
C LEU A 108 1.54 14.36 20.53
N TYR A 109 1.51 14.12 19.23
CA TYR A 109 0.34 14.33 18.39
C TYR A 109 0.14 13.18 17.40
N THR A 110 -1.00 13.16 16.75
CA THR A 110 -1.30 12.19 15.67
C THR A 110 -1.35 12.90 14.34
N LEU A 111 -0.80 12.24 13.32
CA LEU A 111 -0.87 12.66 11.93
C LEU A 111 -1.63 11.62 11.13
N ASP A 112 -2.67 12.03 10.42
CA ASP A 112 -3.44 11.14 9.56
C ASP A 112 -2.53 10.59 8.45
N ARG A 113 -2.59 9.26 8.29
CA ARG A 113 -1.88 8.57 7.21
C ARG A 113 -2.76 8.53 5.97
N PRO A 114 -2.22 8.91 4.79
CA PRO A 114 -2.95 8.74 3.54
C PRO A 114 -3.48 7.31 3.39
N ARG A 115 -4.73 7.20 2.97
CA ARG A 115 -5.31 5.90 2.66
C ARG A 115 -4.73 5.39 1.35
N LYS A 116 -4.80 4.07 1.13
CA LYS A 116 -4.29 3.45 -0.09
C LYS A 116 -5.41 2.71 -0.79
N HIS A 117 -5.47 2.80 -2.10
CA HIS A 117 -6.30 1.95 -2.93
C HIS A 117 -5.83 0.51 -2.80
N ARG A 118 -6.74 -0.42 -2.51
CA ARG A 118 -6.41 -1.82 -2.24
C ARG A 118 -6.88 -2.70 -3.39
N TYR A 119 -5.98 -3.56 -3.86
CA TYR A 119 -6.16 -4.43 -5.00
C TYR A 119 -5.83 -5.87 -4.64
N PHE A 120 -6.65 -6.81 -5.11
CA PHE A 120 -6.43 -8.25 -4.94
C PHE A 120 -6.28 -8.95 -6.28
N TYR A 121 -5.39 -9.90 -6.35
CA TYR A 121 -5.28 -10.82 -7.47
C TYR A 121 -5.25 -12.26 -6.96
N PHE A 122 -6.10 -13.12 -7.55
CA PHE A 122 -6.21 -14.52 -7.15
C PHE A 122 -5.52 -15.42 -8.17
N LEU A 123 -4.62 -16.26 -7.71
CA LEU A 123 -3.88 -17.26 -8.49
C LEU A 123 -4.40 -18.65 -8.20
N GLY A 124 -4.58 -19.47 -9.24
CA GLY A 124 -5.05 -20.85 -9.10
C GLY A 124 -6.05 -21.26 -10.18
N THR A 125 -6.62 -22.44 -10.03
CA THR A 125 -7.69 -22.95 -10.89
C THR A 125 -8.95 -22.07 -10.78
N ARG A 126 -9.85 -22.20 -11.75
CA ARG A 126 -11.14 -21.46 -11.74
C ARG A 126 -11.92 -21.67 -10.44
N LYS A 127 -11.95 -22.91 -9.92
CA LYS A 127 -12.64 -23.25 -8.67
C LYS A 127 -11.97 -22.57 -7.47
N GLN A 128 -10.65 -22.62 -7.39
CA GLN A 128 -9.88 -21.97 -6.33
C GLN A 128 -10.05 -20.45 -6.34
N LYS A 129 -9.92 -19.81 -7.50
CA LYS A 129 -10.14 -18.35 -7.65
C LYS A 129 -11.54 -17.94 -7.22
N LYS A 130 -12.57 -18.73 -7.59
CA LYS A 130 -13.95 -18.48 -7.15
C LYS A 130 -14.07 -18.58 -5.62
N SER A 131 -13.56 -19.64 -5.03
CA SER A 131 -13.60 -19.83 -3.57
C SER A 131 -12.90 -18.72 -2.81
N MET A 132 -11.71 -18.29 -3.26
CA MET A 132 -10.98 -17.18 -2.65
C MET A 132 -11.72 -15.84 -2.78
N ARG A 133 -12.34 -15.60 -3.95
CA ARG A 133 -13.16 -14.41 -4.18
C ARG A 133 -14.41 -14.40 -3.29
N ASP A 134 -15.07 -15.53 -3.17
CA ASP A 134 -16.28 -15.67 -2.35
C ASP A 134 -15.96 -15.52 -0.84
N SER A 135 -14.74 -15.82 -0.43
CA SER A 135 -14.24 -15.63 0.94
C SER A 135 -13.74 -14.20 1.23
N LEU A 136 -13.76 -13.33 0.23
CA LEU A 136 -13.28 -11.96 0.40
C LEU A 136 -14.23 -11.16 1.29
N THR A 137 -13.73 -10.63 2.40
CA THR A 137 -14.52 -9.85 3.37
C THR A 137 -14.74 -8.39 2.94
N TYR A 138 -14.06 -7.95 1.90
CA TYR A 138 -14.14 -6.60 1.37
C TYR A 138 -15.11 -6.52 0.21
N ALA A 139 -15.93 -5.47 0.16
CA ALA A 139 -16.77 -5.20 -0.99
C ALA A 139 -15.90 -4.97 -2.25
N ILE A 140 -16.35 -5.53 -3.36
CA ILE A 140 -15.72 -5.25 -4.66
C ILE A 140 -16.34 -3.95 -5.17
N GLU A 141 -15.48 -3.01 -5.51
CA GLU A 141 -15.86 -1.68 -5.97
C GLU A 141 -15.42 -1.45 -7.42
N PRO A 142 -16.07 -0.52 -8.14
CA PRO A 142 -15.59 -0.09 -9.44
C PRO A 142 -14.21 0.55 -9.32
N TYR A 143 -13.38 0.42 -10.35
CA TYR A 143 -12.05 1.00 -10.36
C TYR A 143 -12.10 2.52 -10.17
N PRO A 144 -11.22 3.07 -9.32
CA PRO A 144 -11.10 4.51 -9.18
C PRO A 144 -10.64 5.11 -10.51
N LYS A 145 -11.30 6.20 -10.89
CA LYS A 145 -10.92 7.02 -12.04
C LYS A 145 -10.31 8.30 -11.49
N GLY A 146 -9.21 8.71 -12.03
CA GLY A 146 -8.60 9.99 -11.76
C GLY A 146 -8.30 10.71 -13.06
N ASP A 147 -7.93 11.95 -12.97
CA ASP A 147 -7.44 12.69 -14.13
C ASP A 147 -6.20 11.97 -14.67
N ASN A 148 -6.23 11.69 -15.96
CA ASN A 148 -5.16 10.96 -16.61
C ASN A 148 -4.00 11.92 -16.91
N VAL A 149 -3.35 12.41 -15.86
CA VAL A 149 -2.11 13.23 -15.94
C VAL A 149 -0.88 12.35 -16.23
N ARG A 150 -1.07 11.33 -17.03
CA ARG A 150 -0.10 10.27 -17.28
C ARG A 150 1.22 10.77 -17.89
N TYR A 151 1.27 12.00 -18.32
CA TYR A 151 2.39 12.57 -19.08
C TYR A 151 2.87 13.95 -18.61
N ASP A 152 2.25 14.54 -17.58
CA ASP A 152 2.70 15.82 -16.98
C ASP A 152 3.73 15.56 -15.87
N THR A 153 4.74 14.78 -16.16
CA THR A 153 5.43 14.00 -15.14
C THR A 153 6.72 14.62 -14.63
N TYR A 154 7.22 15.66 -15.22
CA TYR A 154 8.55 16.16 -14.83
C TYR A 154 8.61 16.86 -13.47
N ASP A 155 7.50 17.44 -12.98
CA ASP A 155 7.48 18.13 -11.69
C ASP A 155 7.28 17.21 -10.46
N ASN A 156 6.90 15.97 -10.67
CA ASN A 156 6.62 15.02 -9.58
C ASN A 156 7.86 14.20 -9.14
N ILE A 157 8.91 14.17 -9.94
CA ILE A 157 10.14 13.39 -9.65
C ILE A 157 10.87 13.92 -8.41
N ASN A 158 10.79 15.22 -8.15
CA ASN A 158 11.43 15.86 -6.98
C ASN A 158 10.68 15.63 -5.65
N ARG A 159 9.53 14.94 -5.66
CA ARG A 159 8.78 14.59 -4.45
C ARG A 159 8.99 13.15 -3.98
N GLN A 160 9.77 12.37 -4.68
CA GLN A 160 10.29 11.14 -4.10
C GLN A 160 11.31 11.49 -3.03
N GLY A 161 10.79 11.79 -1.85
CA GLY A 161 11.63 11.86 -0.67
C GLY A 161 12.40 10.55 -0.60
N ILE A 162 13.70 10.69 -0.56
CA ILE A 162 14.72 9.68 -0.41
C ILE A 162 14.19 8.58 0.52
N LEU A 163 13.87 7.41 -0.05
CA LEU A 163 13.63 6.17 0.68
C LEU A 163 14.99 5.54 0.99
N PHE A 164 15.67 6.09 1.99
CA PHE A 164 16.75 5.39 2.68
C PHE A 164 16.60 5.59 4.19
#